data_58ac5adc45fb27a989c86467b76b4a81
#
_entry.id   58ac5adc45fb27a989c86467b76b4a81
#
_cell.length_a   1.000
_cell.length_b   1.000
_cell.length_c   1.000
_cell.angle_alpha   90.00
_cell.angle_beta   90.00
_cell.angle_gamma   90.00
#
_symmetry.space_group_name_H-M   'P 1'
#
loop_
_entity.id
_entity.type
_entity.pdbx_description
1 polymer ?
#
loop_
_entity_poly.entity_id
_entity_poly.type
_entity_poly.pdbx_seq_one_letter_code
_entity_poly.pdbx_strand_id
1 'polypeptide(L)'
;NIGVVQTRWSHINRDYSILTQIQAFALDAHFTLEQVGRNSKNHFMNFNGTAGIWRKTCIIDSGNWQGDTLTEDLDLSYRAQLKKWKFKYLEDVETPSELPIVISAIRSQQFRWNKGGAENFQKMSKNVIHAKNLPLITKVHSILHLLNSTMFLNVFFVGVLSIPMLYIKNEWGHLSLYYDLSSLFIVSTLIFFGCYWVLYRYSKGGGFLNFLEFTKIFFTFYTVAMGFSFHNALAVLEGHIGKKSDFIRTPKFNVLTIKKSLKYNKYTRKKVSKNTIFEGLL
;
A
#
# COMPACT_ATOMS: atom_id res chain seq x y z
N ASN A 1 5.85 23.77 -14.34
CA ASN A 1 7.03 23.59 -13.48
C ASN A 1 7.03 22.19 -12.84
N ILE A 2 8.10 21.40 -13.07
CA ILE A 2 8.29 20.10 -12.40
C ILE A 2 8.90 20.38 -11.01
N GLY A 3 8.21 19.93 -9.96
CA GLY A 3 8.63 20.03 -8.58
C GLY A 3 9.34 18.79 -8.05
N VAL A 4 8.98 17.62 -8.59
CA VAL A 4 9.46 16.32 -8.14
C VAL A 4 9.71 15.41 -9.34
N VAL A 5 10.80 14.65 -9.25
CA VAL A 5 11.05 13.48 -10.10
C VAL A 5 11.15 12.26 -9.17
N GLN A 6 10.29 11.27 -9.39
CA GLN A 6 10.27 10.00 -8.68
C GLN A 6 10.72 8.88 -9.62
N THR A 7 11.54 7.98 -9.14
CA THR A 7 11.99 6.78 -9.87
C THR A 7 11.36 5.52 -9.30
N ARG A 8 11.48 4.39 -10.00
CA ARG A 8 10.94 3.10 -9.56
C ARG A 8 11.85 2.45 -8.50
N TRP A 9 11.26 1.90 -7.45
CA TRP A 9 12.03 1.04 -6.54
C TRP A 9 12.29 -0.31 -7.18
N SER A 10 13.53 -0.78 -7.07
CA SER A 10 13.90 -2.18 -7.25
C SER A 10 14.35 -2.77 -5.91
N HIS A 11 14.39 -4.09 -5.81
CA HIS A 11 14.59 -4.77 -4.52
C HIS A 11 15.79 -5.69 -4.59
N ILE A 12 16.89 -5.31 -3.88
CA ILE A 12 18.18 -6.03 -3.91
C ILE A 12 18.11 -7.41 -3.25
N ASN A 13 17.15 -7.63 -2.38
CA ASN A 13 16.95 -8.88 -1.64
C ASN A 13 15.58 -9.54 -1.96
N ARG A 14 15.04 -9.31 -3.17
CA ARG A 14 13.76 -9.90 -3.62
C ARG A 14 13.68 -11.40 -3.35
N ASP A 15 14.70 -12.15 -3.74
CA ASP A 15 14.72 -13.62 -3.72
C ASP A 15 15.25 -14.21 -2.42
N TYR A 16 15.40 -13.38 -1.37
CA TYR A 16 15.91 -13.83 -0.08
C TYR A 16 14.94 -14.81 0.61
N SER A 17 13.64 -14.58 0.56
CA SER A 17 12.60 -15.41 1.19
C SER A 17 11.25 -15.19 0.51
N ILE A 18 10.29 -16.10 0.76
CA ILE A 18 8.90 -15.91 0.32
C ILE A 18 8.32 -14.57 0.83
N LEU A 19 8.72 -14.16 2.02
CA LEU A 19 8.28 -12.90 2.63
C LEU A 19 8.78 -11.66 1.88
N THR A 20 10.01 -11.69 1.34
CA THR A 20 10.53 -10.62 0.50
C THR A 20 9.93 -10.68 -0.91
N GLN A 21 9.68 -11.87 -1.45
CA GLN A 21 9.04 -12.04 -2.76
C GLN A 21 7.62 -11.43 -2.80
N ILE A 22 6.78 -11.71 -1.78
CA ILE A 22 5.42 -11.15 -1.74
C ILE A 22 5.41 -9.64 -1.52
N GLN A 23 6.37 -9.08 -0.77
CA GLN A 23 6.51 -7.64 -0.64
C GLN A 23 6.93 -6.99 -1.95
N ALA A 24 7.91 -7.58 -2.65
CA ALA A 24 8.33 -7.12 -3.97
C ALA A 24 7.18 -7.17 -4.96
N PHE A 25 6.40 -8.27 -4.95
CA PHE A 25 5.22 -8.44 -5.81
C PHE A 25 4.18 -7.33 -5.60
N ALA A 26 3.89 -6.97 -4.35
CA ALA A 26 2.96 -5.88 -4.03
C ALA A 26 3.51 -4.51 -4.46
N LEU A 27 4.80 -4.25 -4.21
CA LEU A 27 5.43 -2.97 -4.55
C LEU A 27 5.62 -2.80 -6.06
N ASP A 28 5.88 -3.88 -6.80
CA ASP A 28 5.91 -3.83 -8.27
C ASP A 28 4.58 -3.34 -8.84
N ALA A 29 3.45 -3.79 -8.29
CA ALA A 29 2.14 -3.30 -8.70
C ALA A 29 1.95 -1.81 -8.39
N HIS A 30 2.39 -1.36 -7.21
CA HIS A 30 2.36 0.05 -6.86
C HIS A 30 3.17 0.91 -7.84
N PHE A 31 4.39 0.52 -8.15
CA PHE A 31 5.27 1.32 -9.00
C PHE A 31 4.93 1.22 -10.50
N THR A 32 4.56 0.04 -11.00
CA THR A 32 4.35 -0.19 -12.45
C THR A 32 2.89 0.02 -12.89
N LEU A 33 1.89 -0.21 -12.02
CA LEU A 33 0.50 0.06 -12.37
C LEU A 33 0.02 1.41 -11.83
N GLU A 34 0.12 1.62 -10.51
CA GLU A 34 -0.50 2.79 -9.89
C GLU A 34 0.24 4.09 -10.23
N GLN A 35 1.56 4.14 -10.03
CA GLN A 35 2.34 5.36 -10.28
C GLN A 35 2.39 5.70 -11.77
N VAL A 36 2.53 4.71 -12.65
CA VAL A 36 2.45 4.90 -14.10
C VAL A 36 1.08 5.41 -14.51
N GLY A 37 0.01 4.78 -14.02
CA GLY A 37 -1.36 5.19 -14.29
C GLY A 37 -1.66 6.62 -13.87
N ARG A 38 -1.24 7.01 -12.66
CA ARG A 38 -1.39 8.39 -12.16
C ARG A 38 -0.59 9.38 -12.97
N ASN A 39 0.68 9.08 -13.27
CA ASN A 39 1.55 9.95 -14.06
C ASN A 39 1.03 10.16 -15.49
N SER A 40 0.54 9.11 -16.15
CA SER A 40 0.06 9.16 -17.54
C SER A 40 -1.18 10.06 -17.72
N LYS A 41 -2.00 10.19 -16.69
CA LYS A 41 -3.24 11.00 -16.70
C LYS A 41 -3.10 12.31 -15.90
N ASN A 42 -1.90 12.67 -15.47
CA ASN A 42 -1.64 13.84 -14.62
C ASN A 42 -2.50 13.88 -13.34
N HIS A 43 -2.83 12.71 -12.77
CA HIS A 43 -3.44 12.61 -11.46
C HIS A 43 -2.40 12.79 -10.36
N PHE A 44 -2.86 13.06 -9.14
CA PHE A 44 -1.98 13.23 -8.01
C PHE A 44 -1.20 11.95 -7.70
N MET A 45 0.11 12.11 -7.58
CA MET A 45 1.07 11.08 -7.23
C MET A 45 1.60 11.33 -5.82
N ASN A 46 2.10 10.29 -5.18
CA ASN A 46 2.90 10.44 -3.97
C ASN A 46 4.40 10.25 -4.28
N PHE A 47 5.21 11.03 -3.61
CA PHE A 47 6.62 10.70 -3.42
C PHE A 47 6.71 9.60 -2.37
N ASN A 48 7.57 8.60 -2.60
CA ASN A 48 7.65 7.41 -1.73
C ASN A 48 8.78 7.50 -0.69
N GLY A 49 9.09 8.69 -0.20
CA GLY A 49 10.10 8.96 0.82
C GLY A 49 11.54 8.86 0.34
N THR A 50 11.78 8.11 -0.73
CA THR A 50 13.12 7.88 -1.34
C THR A 50 13.00 7.68 -2.84
N ALA A 51 14.15 7.50 -3.50
CA ALA A 51 14.21 7.22 -4.95
C ALA A 51 13.66 8.37 -5.80
N GLY A 52 14.10 9.59 -5.52
CA GLY A 52 13.72 10.74 -6.32
C GLY A 52 14.32 12.04 -5.81
N ILE A 53 13.98 13.12 -6.48
CA ILE A 53 14.55 14.45 -6.24
C ILE A 53 13.43 15.47 -6.16
N TRP A 54 13.52 16.35 -5.16
CA TRP A 54 12.65 17.51 -4.99
C TRP A 54 13.36 18.79 -5.43
N ARG A 55 12.63 19.65 -6.11
CA ARG A 55 13.08 21.03 -6.33
C ARG A 55 12.92 21.81 -5.02
N LYS A 56 14.00 22.45 -4.54
CA LYS A 56 13.99 23.23 -3.28
C LYS A 56 12.87 24.29 -3.24
N THR A 57 12.67 25.02 -4.34
CA THR A 57 11.61 26.02 -4.43
C THR A 57 10.20 25.42 -4.31
N CYS A 58 10.00 24.17 -4.79
CA CYS A 58 8.74 23.44 -4.62
C CYS A 58 8.48 23.12 -3.14
N ILE A 59 9.50 22.65 -2.41
CA ILE A 59 9.40 22.35 -0.98
C ILE A 59 9.00 23.62 -0.21
N ILE A 60 9.73 24.73 -0.43
CA ILE A 60 9.49 26.01 0.27
C ILE A 60 8.10 26.54 -0.05
N ASP A 61 7.74 26.61 -1.33
CA ASP A 61 6.42 27.09 -1.76
C ASP A 61 5.29 26.23 -1.19
N SER A 62 5.50 24.92 -1.06
CA SER A 62 4.50 23.99 -0.51
C SER A 62 4.42 24.00 1.02
N GLY A 63 5.14 24.88 1.71
CA GLY A 63 5.09 25.06 3.17
C GLY A 63 6.02 24.09 3.91
N ASN A 64 7.13 23.69 3.29
CA ASN A 64 8.18 22.81 3.83
C ASN A 64 7.69 21.43 4.28
N TRP A 65 8.62 20.62 4.78
CA TRP A 65 8.33 19.33 5.42
C TRP A 65 7.58 19.55 6.73
N GLN A 66 6.53 18.78 6.96
CA GLN A 66 5.73 18.81 8.20
C GLN A 66 5.70 17.40 8.79
N GLY A 67 5.94 17.28 10.09
CA GLY A 67 6.02 15.98 10.80
C GLY A 67 4.74 15.66 11.58
N ASP A 68 3.61 16.19 11.19
CA ASP A 68 2.31 15.98 11.84
C ASP A 68 1.57 14.75 11.35
N THR A 69 2.07 14.09 10.29
CA THR A 69 1.61 12.78 9.79
C THR A 69 2.77 11.80 9.73
N LEU A 70 2.50 10.50 9.82
CA LEU A 70 3.53 9.44 9.73
C LEU A 70 4.07 9.21 8.30
N THR A 71 3.46 9.85 7.30
CA THR A 71 3.90 9.85 5.90
C THR A 71 3.97 11.29 5.39
N GLU A 72 5.00 11.99 5.85
CA GLU A 72 5.29 13.38 5.52
C GLU A 72 5.56 13.60 4.03
N ASP A 73 5.99 12.56 3.35
CA ASP A 73 6.22 12.52 1.91
C ASP A 73 4.89 12.59 1.12
N LEU A 74 3.88 11.86 1.55
CA LEU A 74 2.53 11.92 0.98
C LEU A 74 1.89 13.30 1.24
N ASP A 75 2.02 13.82 2.46
CA ASP A 75 1.54 15.15 2.82
C ASP A 75 2.12 16.25 1.92
N LEU A 76 3.45 16.33 1.84
CA LEU A 76 4.12 17.32 1.00
C LEU A 76 3.76 17.13 -0.49
N SER A 77 3.61 15.88 -0.94
CA SER A 77 3.22 15.58 -2.32
C SER A 77 1.86 16.19 -2.67
N TYR A 78 0.88 16.06 -1.78
CA TYR A 78 -0.45 16.62 -2.00
C TYR A 78 -0.45 18.14 -1.95
N ARG A 79 0.25 18.75 -0.97
CA ARG A 79 0.37 20.21 -0.86
C ARG A 79 1.03 20.83 -2.09
N ALA A 80 2.08 20.19 -2.63
CA ALA A 80 2.77 20.66 -3.82
C ALA A 80 1.86 20.60 -5.06
N GLN A 81 1.13 19.51 -5.26
CA GLN A 81 0.26 19.36 -6.42
C GLN A 81 -0.99 20.24 -6.34
N LEU A 82 -1.51 20.50 -5.15
CA LEU A 82 -2.55 21.52 -4.95
C LEU A 82 -2.07 22.93 -5.35
N LYS A 83 -0.78 23.22 -5.23
CA LYS A 83 -0.12 24.43 -5.74
C LYS A 83 0.32 24.34 -7.20
N LYS A 84 -0.18 23.34 -7.93
CA LYS A 84 0.06 23.14 -9.38
C LYS A 84 1.49 22.74 -9.75
N TRP A 85 2.31 22.29 -8.78
CA TRP A 85 3.57 21.65 -9.11
C TRP A 85 3.31 20.30 -9.77
N LYS A 86 4.04 20.00 -10.86
CA LYS A 86 3.95 18.73 -11.56
C LYS A 86 4.97 17.75 -11.01
N PHE A 87 4.56 16.49 -10.96
CA PHE A 87 5.42 15.36 -10.65
C PHE A 87 5.75 14.61 -11.94
N LYS A 88 6.97 14.10 -12.06
CA LYS A 88 7.41 13.24 -13.15
C LYS A 88 7.82 11.90 -12.59
N TYR A 89 7.25 10.85 -13.12
CA TYR A 89 7.65 9.48 -12.81
C TYR A 89 8.54 8.92 -13.92
N LEU A 90 9.66 8.31 -13.54
CA LEU A 90 10.61 7.65 -14.43
C LEU A 90 10.62 6.16 -14.11
N GLU A 91 9.79 5.39 -14.80
CA GLU A 91 9.62 3.96 -14.60
C GLU A 91 10.90 3.17 -14.93
N ASP A 92 11.59 3.56 -16.02
CA ASP A 92 12.77 2.87 -16.53
C ASP A 92 14.03 3.10 -15.65
N VAL A 93 13.97 4.05 -14.71
CA VAL A 93 15.07 4.35 -13.79
C VAL A 93 14.83 3.66 -12.46
N GLU A 94 15.62 2.61 -12.21
CA GLU A 94 15.53 1.85 -10.96
C GLU A 94 16.39 2.42 -9.85
N THR A 95 15.84 2.48 -8.65
CA THR A 95 16.58 2.80 -7.43
C THR A 95 16.54 1.61 -6.49
N PRO A 96 17.68 0.93 -6.25
CA PRO A 96 17.74 -0.26 -5.41
C PRO A 96 17.41 0.03 -3.96
N SER A 97 16.55 -0.78 -3.35
CA SER A 97 16.19 -0.72 -1.93
C SER A 97 16.17 -2.10 -1.30
N GLU A 98 16.33 -2.17 0.03
CA GLU A 98 16.24 -3.42 0.79
C GLU A 98 14.84 -3.57 1.39
N LEU A 99 14.22 -4.72 1.20
CA LEU A 99 12.96 -5.10 1.84
C LEU A 99 13.22 -5.62 3.25
N PRO A 100 12.34 -5.34 4.22
CA PRO A 100 12.41 -5.97 5.54
C PRO A 100 12.23 -7.48 5.45
N ILE A 101 13.05 -8.21 6.21
CA ILE A 101 13.14 -9.68 6.16
C ILE A 101 12.50 -10.38 7.36
N VAL A 102 12.01 -9.60 8.34
CA VAL A 102 11.32 -10.12 9.53
C VAL A 102 9.93 -9.52 9.67
N ILE A 103 8.99 -10.33 10.09
CA ILE A 103 7.56 -9.96 10.22
C ILE A 103 7.38 -8.71 11.10
N SER A 104 8.11 -8.59 12.22
CA SER A 104 8.01 -7.43 13.10
C SER A 104 8.38 -6.11 12.42
N ALA A 105 9.37 -6.13 11.52
CA ALA A 105 9.78 -4.95 10.76
C ALA A 105 8.74 -4.58 9.69
N ILE A 106 8.16 -5.59 9.02
CA ILE A 106 7.07 -5.40 8.06
C ILE A 106 5.85 -4.81 8.75
N ARG A 107 5.44 -5.36 9.90
CA ARG A 107 4.31 -4.86 10.68
C ARG A 107 4.49 -3.39 11.06
N SER A 108 5.66 -3.01 11.57
CA SER A 108 5.96 -1.60 11.91
C SER A 108 5.93 -0.69 10.67
N GLN A 109 6.40 -1.17 9.52
CA GLN A 109 6.36 -0.44 8.26
C GLN A 109 4.92 -0.28 7.74
N GLN A 110 4.16 -1.37 7.70
CA GLN A 110 2.75 -1.37 7.25
C GLN A 110 1.88 -0.50 8.16
N PHE A 111 2.07 -0.60 9.48
CA PHE A 111 1.38 0.26 10.44
C PHE A 111 1.58 1.75 10.12
N ARG A 112 2.85 2.15 9.92
CA ARG A 112 3.19 3.54 9.61
C ARG A 112 2.58 4.00 8.29
N TRP A 113 2.66 3.20 7.24
CA TRP A 113 2.12 3.55 5.93
C TRP A 113 0.59 3.68 5.95
N ASN A 114 -0.08 2.72 6.56
CA ASN A 114 -1.54 2.72 6.61
C ASN A 114 -2.10 3.81 7.53
N LYS A 115 -1.49 4.01 8.69
CA LYS A 115 -1.87 5.09 9.61
C LYS A 115 -1.61 6.46 8.98
N GLY A 116 -0.41 6.66 8.41
CA GLY A 116 -0.06 7.90 7.72
C GLY A 116 -0.96 8.20 6.52
N GLY A 117 -1.40 7.18 5.77
CA GLY A 117 -2.40 7.34 4.72
C GLY A 117 -3.73 7.88 5.27
N ALA A 118 -4.24 7.31 6.36
CA ALA A 118 -5.45 7.77 7.02
C ALA A 118 -5.32 9.19 7.63
N GLU A 119 -4.17 9.51 8.24
CA GLU A 119 -3.86 10.87 8.72
C GLU A 119 -3.86 11.88 7.57
N ASN A 120 -3.26 11.54 6.43
CA ASN A 120 -3.26 12.37 5.24
C ASN A 120 -4.65 12.54 4.62
N PHE A 121 -5.50 11.50 4.66
CA PHE A 121 -6.90 11.66 4.26
C PHE A 121 -7.60 12.72 5.11
N GLN A 122 -7.47 12.66 6.43
CA GLN A 122 -8.06 13.65 7.34
C GLN A 122 -7.54 15.06 7.05
N LYS A 123 -6.25 15.20 6.79
CA LYS A 123 -5.59 16.49 6.57
C LYS A 123 -5.90 17.09 5.20
N MET A 124 -5.95 16.29 4.12
CA MET A 124 -5.94 16.77 2.74
C MET A 124 -7.27 16.69 2.02
N SER A 125 -8.21 15.82 2.44
CA SER A 125 -9.45 15.56 1.71
C SER A 125 -10.26 16.83 1.44
N LYS A 126 -10.45 17.68 2.44
CA LYS A 126 -11.18 18.96 2.31
C LYS A 126 -10.50 19.88 1.29
N ASN A 127 -9.17 19.98 1.33
CA ASN A 127 -8.40 20.82 0.41
C ASN A 127 -8.54 20.35 -1.04
N VAL A 128 -8.52 19.03 -1.27
CA VAL A 128 -8.72 18.43 -2.60
C VAL A 128 -10.14 18.69 -3.10
N ILE A 129 -11.17 18.46 -2.27
CA ILE A 129 -12.57 18.64 -2.66
C ILE A 129 -12.85 20.10 -3.04
N HIS A 130 -12.37 21.05 -2.24
CA HIS A 130 -12.61 22.48 -2.46
C HIS A 130 -11.66 23.14 -3.46
N ALA A 131 -10.67 22.45 -4.00
CA ALA A 131 -9.75 22.98 -4.99
C ALA A 131 -10.48 23.36 -6.28
N LYS A 132 -10.61 24.65 -6.59
CA LYS A 132 -11.40 25.17 -7.73
C LYS A 132 -10.82 24.80 -9.09
N ASN A 133 -9.51 24.59 -9.17
CA ASN A 133 -8.78 24.41 -10.45
C ASN A 133 -8.44 22.94 -10.76
N LEU A 134 -9.04 21.96 -10.05
CA LEU A 134 -8.83 20.55 -10.32
C LEU A 134 -10.03 19.95 -11.06
N PRO A 135 -9.78 19.19 -12.15
CA PRO A 135 -10.83 18.40 -12.80
C PRO A 135 -11.50 17.43 -11.82
N LEU A 136 -12.81 17.22 -11.95
CA LEU A 136 -13.55 16.31 -11.08
C LEU A 136 -12.92 14.91 -11.02
N ILE A 137 -12.51 14.37 -12.16
CA ILE A 137 -11.86 13.06 -12.22
C ILE A 137 -10.57 13.01 -11.40
N THR A 138 -9.76 14.08 -11.41
CA THR A 138 -8.54 14.16 -10.58
C THR A 138 -8.88 14.26 -9.10
N LYS A 139 -9.95 14.99 -8.72
CA LYS A 139 -10.42 15.01 -7.33
C LYS A 139 -10.84 13.62 -6.86
N VAL A 140 -11.64 12.90 -7.66
CA VAL A 140 -12.09 11.54 -7.35
C VAL A 140 -10.89 10.62 -7.17
N HIS A 141 -9.95 10.60 -8.12
CA HIS A 141 -8.72 9.82 -8.02
C HIS A 141 -7.90 10.15 -6.78
N SER A 142 -7.75 11.44 -6.45
CA SER A 142 -7.01 11.88 -5.28
C SER A 142 -7.65 11.44 -3.97
N ILE A 143 -8.98 11.53 -3.87
CA ILE A 143 -9.72 11.06 -2.69
C ILE A 143 -9.62 9.54 -2.56
N LEU A 144 -9.81 8.78 -3.64
CA LEU A 144 -9.64 7.31 -3.62
C LEU A 144 -8.22 6.91 -3.26
N HIS A 145 -7.21 7.64 -3.73
CA HIS A 145 -5.82 7.39 -3.36
C HIS A 145 -5.57 7.63 -1.85
N LEU A 146 -6.08 8.71 -1.29
CA LEU A 146 -5.97 8.98 0.15
C LEU A 146 -6.75 7.95 1.00
N LEU A 147 -7.87 7.43 0.48
CA LEU A 147 -8.66 6.39 1.11
C LEU A 147 -8.10 4.97 0.95
N ASN A 148 -7.03 4.79 0.17
CA ASN A 148 -6.52 3.45 -0.15
C ASN A 148 -6.25 2.61 1.13
N SER A 149 -5.68 3.21 2.16
CA SER A 149 -5.44 2.52 3.45
C SER A 149 -6.75 2.09 4.14
N THR A 150 -7.84 2.81 3.96
CA THR A 150 -9.16 2.51 4.56
C THR A 150 -9.73 1.18 4.04
N MET A 151 -9.23 0.69 2.91
CA MET A 151 -9.59 -0.62 2.39
C MET A 151 -9.33 -1.74 3.41
N PHE A 152 -8.30 -1.64 4.26
CA PHE A 152 -8.03 -2.63 5.30
C PHE A 152 -9.13 -2.71 6.37
N LEU A 153 -9.79 -1.60 6.69
CA LEU A 153 -10.99 -1.62 7.55
C LEU A 153 -12.13 -2.41 6.88
N ASN A 154 -12.38 -2.15 5.59
CA ASN A 154 -13.43 -2.85 4.86
C ASN A 154 -13.14 -4.35 4.77
N VAL A 155 -11.90 -4.74 4.44
CA VAL A 155 -11.47 -6.14 4.38
C VAL A 155 -11.67 -6.82 5.74
N PHE A 156 -11.27 -6.18 6.82
CA PHE A 156 -11.45 -6.70 8.18
C PHE A 156 -12.93 -6.88 8.52
N PHE A 157 -13.77 -5.87 8.29
CA PHE A 157 -15.21 -5.96 8.56
C PHE A 157 -15.89 -7.02 7.70
N VAL A 158 -15.56 -7.12 6.41
CA VAL A 158 -16.10 -8.17 5.53
C VAL A 158 -15.70 -9.55 6.06
N GLY A 159 -14.44 -9.74 6.48
CA GLY A 159 -13.98 -11.00 7.06
C GLY A 159 -14.76 -11.38 8.33
N VAL A 160 -14.90 -10.45 9.27
CA VAL A 160 -15.60 -10.70 10.54
C VAL A 160 -17.10 -10.90 10.33
N LEU A 161 -17.72 -10.10 9.47
CA LEU A 161 -19.18 -10.15 9.23
C LEU A 161 -19.59 -11.30 8.30
N SER A 162 -18.66 -11.91 7.56
CA SER A 162 -18.98 -13.01 6.64
C SER A 162 -19.62 -14.20 7.34
N ILE A 163 -19.18 -14.53 8.56
CA ILE A 163 -19.71 -15.64 9.34
C ILE A 163 -21.17 -15.41 9.74
N PRO A 164 -21.55 -14.35 10.47
CA PRO A 164 -22.94 -14.08 10.81
C PRO A 164 -23.83 -13.89 9.57
N MET A 165 -23.28 -13.33 8.49
CA MET A 165 -24.00 -13.15 7.23
C MET A 165 -24.42 -14.49 6.60
N LEU A 166 -23.62 -15.55 6.71
CA LEU A 166 -23.99 -16.89 6.24
C LEU A 166 -25.22 -17.43 6.98
N TYR A 167 -25.31 -17.24 8.30
CA TYR A 167 -26.48 -17.63 9.09
C TYR A 167 -27.72 -16.84 8.68
N ILE A 168 -27.60 -15.52 8.57
CA ILE A 168 -28.69 -14.64 8.15
C ILE A 168 -29.21 -15.02 6.76
N LYS A 169 -28.32 -15.38 5.84
CA LYS A 169 -28.70 -15.83 4.49
C LYS A 169 -29.62 -17.05 4.54
N ASN A 170 -29.33 -18.01 5.40
CA ASN A 170 -30.10 -19.23 5.50
C ASN A 170 -31.47 -19.01 6.16
N GLU A 171 -31.54 -18.13 7.17
CA GLU A 171 -32.77 -17.85 7.93
C GLU A 171 -33.70 -16.87 7.19
N TRP A 172 -33.17 -15.93 6.44
CA TRP A 172 -33.91 -14.78 5.88
C TRP A 172 -33.86 -14.77 4.35
N GLY A 173 -34.63 -15.65 3.72
CA GLY A 173 -34.68 -15.82 2.24
C GLY A 173 -35.04 -14.55 1.46
N HIS A 174 -35.71 -13.58 2.05
CA HIS A 174 -36.05 -12.29 1.41
C HIS A 174 -34.82 -11.40 1.16
N LEU A 175 -33.65 -11.72 1.72
CA LEU A 175 -32.38 -11.01 1.47
C LEU A 175 -31.59 -11.59 0.31
N SER A 176 -32.11 -12.60 -0.41
CA SER A 176 -31.40 -13.28 -1.51
C SER A 176 -30.81 -12.29 -2.53
N LEU A 177 -31.59 -11.28 -2.94
CA LEU A 177 -31.15 -10.26 -3.89
C LEU A 177 -29.86 -9.53 -3.42
N TYR A 178 -29.73 -9.21 -2.14
CA TYR A 178 -28.53 -8.56 -1.60
C TYR A 178 -27.31 -9.48 -1.69
N TYR A 179 -27.48 -10.78 -1.46
CA TYR A 179 -26.41 -11.76 -1.57
C TYR A 179 -26.01 -11.98 -3.04
N ASP A 180 -26.98 -12.01 -3.95
CA ASP A 180 -26.73 -12.13 -5.38
C ASP A 180 -25.95 -10.91 -5.90
N LEU A 181 -26.32 -9.69 -5.49
CA LEU A 181 -25.58 -8.47 -5.80
C LEU A 181 -24.18 -8.48 -5.18
N SER A 182 -24.03 -9.03 -3.97
CA SER A 182 -22.71 -9.17 -3.34
C SER A 182 -21.77 -10.09 -4.13
N SER A 183 -22.31 -11.06 -4.87
CA SER A 183 -21.50 -11.94 -5.73
C SER A 183 -20.76 -11.19 -6.83
N LEU A 184 -21.23 -10.01 -7.24
CA LEU A 184 -20.55 -9.16 -8.22
C LEU A 184 -19.16 -8.71 -7.76
N PHE A 185 -18.88 -8.72 -6.45
CA PHE A 185 -17.53 -8.46 -5.94
C PHE A 185 -16.49 -9.51 -6.38
N ILE A 186 -16.92 -10.71 -6.78
CA ILE A 186 -16.04 -11.71 -7.40
C ILE A 186 -15.42 -11.16 -8.68
N VAL A 187 -16.18 -10.38 -9.46
CA VAL A 187 -15.69 -9.75 -10.68
C VAL A 187 -14.50 -8.82 -10.39
N SER A 188 -14.57 -8.04 -9.30
CA SER A 188 -13.45 -7.17 -8.90
C SER A 188 -12.20 -7.97 -8.54
N THR A 189 -12.34 -9.10 -7.90
CA THR A 189 -11.23 -10.01 -7.57
C THR A 189 -10.60 -10.59 -8.84
N LEU A 190 -11.42 -10.98 -9.81
CA LEU A 190 -10.94 -11.47 -11.11
C LEU A 190 -10.21 -10.37 -11.90
N ILE A 191 -10.73 -9.14 -11.91
CA ILE A 191 -10.04 -8.00 -12.52
C ILE A 191 -8.70 -7.76 -11.83
N PHE A 192 -8.66 -7.77 -10.51
CA PHE A 192 -7.44 -7.61 -9.73
C PHE A 192 -6.41 -8.71 -10.06
N PHE A 193 -6.84 -9.96 -10.09
CA PHE A 193 -6.00 -11.08 -10.52
C PHE A 193 -5.46 -10.88 -11.93
N GLY A 194 -6.31 -10.47 -12.88
CA GLY A 194 -5.92 -10.20 -14.27
C GLY A 194 -4.90 -9.06 -14.40
N CYS A 195 -5.09 -7.95 -13.67
CA CYS A 195 -4.13 -6.84 -13.65
C CYS A 195 -2.76 -7.27 -13.12
N TYR A 196 -2.72 -8.05 -12.05
CA TYR A 196 -1.48 -8.59 -11.50
C TYR A 196 -0.82 -9.62 -12.41
N TRP A 197 -1.61 -10.43 -13.12
CA TRP A 197 -1.09 -11.34 -14.14
C TRP A 197 -0.43 -10.59 -15.31
N VAL A 198 -1.07 -9.53 -15.80
CA VAL A 198 -0.49 -8.71 -16.87
C VAL A 198 0.85 -8.11 -16.44
N LEU A 199 0.93 -7.59 -15.20
CA LEU A 199 2.16 -7.06 -14.63
C LEU A 199 3.25 -8.14 -14.52
N TYR A 200 2.90 -9.30 -13.96
CA TYR A 200 3.83 -10.41 -13.79
C TYR A 200 4.37 -10.89 -15.14
N ARG A 201 3.46 -11.03 -16.12
CA ARG A 201 3.81 -11.40 -17.50
C ARG A 201 4.74 -10.38 -18.15
N TYR A 202 4.54 -9.09 -17.92
CA TYR A 202 5.41 -8.04 -18.43
C TYR A 202 6.85 -8.18 -17.90
N SER A 203 7.01 -8.56 -16.64
CA SER A 203 8.31 -8.70 -15.98
C SER A 203 9.00 -10.06 -16.23
N LYS A 204 8.24 -11.17 -16.22
CA LYS A 204 8.77 -12.56 -16.24
C LYS A 204 8.47 -13.31 -17.53
N GLY A 205 7.68 -12.73 -18.42
CA GLY A 205 7.20 -13.39 -19.63
C GLY A 205 5.92 -14.18 -19.43
N GLY A 206 5.31 -14.61 -20.56
CA GLY A 206 4.13 -15.46 -20.58
C GLY A 206 4.48 -16.95 -20.51
N GLY A 207 3.45 -17.80 -20.58
CA GLY A 207 3.57 -19.26 -20.61
C GLY A 207 2.95 -19.92 -19.39
N PHE A 208 2.67 -21.20 -19.51
CA PHE A 208 1.95 -21.98 -18.49
C PHE A 208 2.71 -22.08 -17.16
N LEU A 209 4.01 -22.31 -17.20
CA LEU A 209 4.83 -22.39 -15.97
C LEU A 209 4.87 -21.07 -15.21
N ASN A 210 5.05 -19.96 -15.93
CA ASN A 210 5.02 -18.62 -15.34
C ASN A 210 3.62 -18.28 -14.78
N PHE A 211 2.55 -18.77 -15.41
CA PHE A 211 1.19 -18.60 -14.88
C PHE A 211 0.98 -19.39 -13.57
N LEU A 212 1.51 -20.61 -13.47
CA LEU A 212 1.44 -21.38 -12.21
C LEU A 212 2.25 -20.70 -11.08
N GLU A 213 3.44 -20.21 -11.39
CA GLU A 213 4.27 -19.49 -10.42
C GLU A 213 3.59 -18.20 -9.97
N PHE A 214 3.03 -17.44 -10.91
CA PHE A 214 2.22 -16.25 -10.60
C PHE A 214 1.05 -16.59 -9.69
N THR A 215 0.29 -17.64 -10.02
CA THR A 215 -0.88 -18.06 -9.23
C THR A 215 -0.47 -18.37 -7.80
N LYS A 216 0.63 -19.11 -7.62
CA LYS A 216 1.18 -19.43 -6.30
C LYS A 216 1.53 -18.16 -5.51
N ILE A 217 2.28 -17.22 -6.12
CA ILE A 217 2.70 -15.99 -5.42
C ILE A 217 1.51 -15.08 -5.14
N PHE A 218 0.53 -14.99 -6.05
CA PHE A 218 -0.67 -14.20 -5.88
C PHE A 218 -1.50 -14.67 -4.68
N PHE A 219 -1.80 -15.95 -4.59
CA PHE A 219 -2.56 -16.47 -3.45
C PHE A 219 -1.78 -16.41 -2.14
N THR A 220 -0.46 -16.61 -2.17
CA THR A 220 0.39 -16.44 -0.99
C THR A 220 0.36 -14.98 -0.51
N PHE A 221 0.51 -14.02 -1.44
CA PHE A 221 0.39 -12.60 -1.14
C PHE A 221 -0.98 -12.25 -0.56
N TYR A 222 -2.05 -12.74 -1.19
CA TYR A 222 -3.42 -12.48 -0.75
C TYR A 222 -3.68 -13.01 0.66
N THR A 223 -3.27 -14.25 0.95
CA THR A 223 -3.39 -14.85 2.28
C THR A 223 -2.63 -14.06 3.34
N VAL A 224 -1.39 -13.66 3.06
CA VAL A 224 -0.59 -12.86 4.00
C VAL A 224 -1.20 -11.47 4.19
N ALA A 225 -1.69 -10.84 3.12
CA ALA A 225 -2.37 -9.54 3.21
C ALA A 225 -3.64 -9.61 4.06
N MET A 226 -4.42 -10.70 3.94
CA MET A 226 -5.58 -10.96 4.80
C MET A 226 -5.17 -11.14 6.26
N GLY A 227 -4.11 -11.89 6.55
CA GLY A 227 -3.58 -12.06 7.90
C GLY A 227 -3.15 -10.73 8.54
N PHE A 228 -2.63 -9.78 7.75
CA PHE A 228 -2.30 -8.43 8.22
C PHE A 228 -3.50 -7.47 8.31
N SER A 229 -4.68 -7.86 7.84
CA SER A 229 -5.84 -6.95 7.74
C SER A 229 -6.23 -6.34 9.09
N PHE A 230 -6.25 -7.12 10.17
CA PHE A 230 -6.56 -6.63 11.52
C PHE A 230 -5.54 -5.60 12.00
N HIS A 231 -4.25 -5.88 11.86
CA HIS A 231 -3.17 -4.95 12.23
C HIS A 231 -3.25 -3.63 11.46
N ASN A 232 -3.47 -3.72 10.16
CA ASN A 232 -3.58 -2.57 9.29
C ASN A 232 -4.90 -1.79 9.52
N ALA A 233 -6.00 -2.50 9.81
CA ALA A 233 -7.27 -1.88 10.20
C ALA A 233 -7.14 -1.04 11.49
N LEU A 234 -6.45 -1.55 12.51
CA LEU A 234 -6.15 -0.78 13.72
C LEU A 234 -5.31 0.46 13.42
N ALA A 235 -4.29 0.35 12.56
CA ALA A 235 -3.46 1.48 12.16
C ALA A 235 -4.30 2.57 11.47
N VAL A 236 -5.17 2.18 10.54
CA VAL A 236 -6.08 3.09 9.82
C VAL A 236 -7.07 3.75 10.79
N LEU A 237 -7.66 2.98 11.69
CA LEU A 237 -8.59 3.51 12.71
C LEU A 237 -7.89 4.56 13.59
N GLU A 238 -6.68 4.25 14.08
CA GLU A 238 -5.89 5.22 14.86
C GLU A 238 -5.57 6.49 14.07
N GLY A 239 -5.29 6.38 12.77
CA GLY A 239 -5.07 7.53 11.89
C GLY A 239 -6.31 8.40 11.73
N HIS A 240 -7.48 7.78 11.53
CA HIS A 240 -8.75 8.51 11.38
C HIS A 240 -9.20 9.22 12.66
N ILE A 241 -8.98 8.63 13.83
CA ILE A 241 -9.30 9.26 15.13
C ILE A 241 -8.23 10.24 15.63
N GLY A 242 -7.12 10.40 14.90
CA GLY A 242 -6.04 11.35 15.23
C GLY A 242 -5.14 10.92 16.41
N LYS A 243 -5.10 9.65 16.76
CA LYS A 243 -4.21 9.14 17.82
C LYS A 243 -2.75 9.26 17.37
N LYS A 244 -1.94 9.97 18.15
CA LYS A 244 -0.51 10.15 17.84
C LYS A 244 0.30 8.88 18.10
N SER A 245 1.34 8.67 17.30
CA SER A 245 2.30 7.57 17.42
C SER A 245 3.68 8.03 17.01
N ASP A 246 4.69 7.46 17.66
CA ASP A 246 6.08 7.75 17.33
C ASP A 246 6.47 7.16 15.97
N PHE A 247 7.38 7.85 15.29
CA PHE A 247 7.97 7.36 14.05
C PHE A 247 9.01 6.28 14.35
N ILE A 248 8.71 5.03 14.03
CA ILE A 248 9.63 3.91 14.19
C ILE A 248 10.24 3.57 12.82
N ARG A 249 11.55 3.85 12.66
CA ARG A 249 12.26 3.55 11.42
C ARG A 249 12.34 2.04 11.19
N THR A 250 12.05 1.60 9.97
CA THR A 250 12.21 0.20 9.55
C THR A 250 13.68 -0.19 9.57
N PRO A 251 14.08 -1.24 10.32
CA PRO A 251 15.48 -1.66 10.38
C PRO A 251 15.93 -2.24 9.03
N LYS A 252 17.20 -1.98 8.67
CA LYS A 252 17.89 -2.57 7.53
C LYS A 252 18.84 -3.65 8.03
N PHE A 253 18.88 -4.78 7.34
CA PHE A 253 19.60 -5.97 7.79
C PHE A 253 20.88 -6.23 7.00
N ASN A 254 21.05 -5.52 5.86
CA ASN A 254 22.16 -5.68 4.90
C ASN A 254 22.29 -7.14 4.44
N VAL A 255 21.16 -7.77 4.07
CA VAL A 255 21.11 -9.16 3.65
C VAL A 255 20.75 -9.23 2.17
N LEU A 256 21.69 -9.70 1.37
CA LEU A 256 21.54 -9.81 -0.09
C LEU A 256 21.20 -11.25 -0.53
N THR A 257 21.57 -12.26 0.26
CA THR A 257 21.41 -13.67 -0.09
C THR A 257 20.99 -14.53 1.11
N ILE A 258 20.39 -15.68 0.86
CA ILE A 258 19.89 -16.66 1.84
C ILE A 258 20.98 -17.14 2.83
N LYS A 259 22.26 -17.07 2.44
CA LYS A 259 23.38 -17.62 3.22
C LYS A 259 23.77 -16.82 4.47
N LYS A 260 23.28 -15.60 4.67
CA LYS A 260 23.63 -14.77 5.83
C LYS A 260 22.73 -15.11 7.02
N SER A 261 23.30 -15.75 8.04
CA SER A 261 22.59 -16.10 9.27
C SER A 261 22.15 -14.87 10.07
N LEU A 262 20.85 -14.81 10.44
CA LEU A 262 20.28 -13.77 11.29
C LEU A 262 20.42 -14.03 12.78
N LYS A 263 21.10 -15.13 13.16
CA LYS A 263 21.16 -15.67 14.54
C LYS A 263 21.63 -14.66 15.59
N TYR A 264 22.41 -13.66 15.19
CA TYR A 264 22.98 -12.64 16.08
C TYR A 264 22.43 -11.23 15.87
N ASN A 265 21.37 -11.06 15.09
CA ASN A 265 20.83 -9.72 14.85
C ASN A 265 19.92 -9.28 16.00
N LYS A 266 20.22 -8.10 16.60
CA LYS A 266 19.47 -7.52 17.73
C LYS A 266 17.96 -7.32 17.47
N TYR A 267 17.55 -7.25 16.20
CA TYR A 267 16.16 -7.04 15.79
C TYR A 267 15.34 -8.33 15.66
N THR A 268 15.96 -9.51 15.74
CA THR A 268 15.27 -10.80 15.59
C THR A 268 14.67 -11.36 16.89
N ARG A 269 15.00 -10.78 18.05
CA ARG A 269 14.59 -11.27 19.37
C ARG A 269 13.37 -10.50 19.93
N LYS A 270 12.24 -10.43 19.26
CA LYS A 270 11.02 -9.88 19.88
C LYS A 270 10.03 -11.00 20.24
N LYS A 271 9.41 -10.90 21.43
CA LYS A 271 8.31 -11.78 21.85
C LYS A 271 7.10 -11.58 20.91
N VAL A 272 6.44 -12.68 20.57
CA VAL A 272 5.19 -12.65 19.80
C VAL A 272 4.13 -11.90 20.61
N SER A 273 3.51 -10.88 19.99
CA SER A 273 2.44 -10.12 20.64
C SER A 273 1.11 -10.89 20.62
N LYS A 274 0.20 -10.59 21.56
CA LYS A 274 -1.15 -11.18 21.57
C LYS A 274 -1.91 -10.92 20.25
N ASN A 275 -1.70 -9.75 19.65
CA ASN A 275 -2.30 -9.41 18.37
C ASN A 275 -1.79 -10.32 17.23
N THR A 276 -0.52 -10.72 17.27
CA THR A 276 0.05 -11.64 16.26
C THR A 276 -0.57 -13.04 16.35
N ILE A 277 -0.94 -13.49 17.56
CA ILE A 277 -1.65 -14.77 17.75
C ILE A 277 -3.06 -14.68 17.16
N PHE A 278 -3.77 -13.57 17.45
CA PHE A 278 -5.13 -13.35 16.91
C PHE A 278 -5.14 -13.26 15.37
N GLU A 279 -4.15 -12.62 14.77
CA GLU A 279 -3.99 -12.54 13.32
C GLU A 279 -3.71 -13.90 12.65
N GLY A 280 -3.08 -14.82 13.38
CA GLY A 280 -2.86 -16.18 12.90
C GLY A 280 -4.12 -17.07 12.96
N LEU A 281 -5.18 -16.60 13.63
CA LEU A 281 -6.48 -17.29 13.71
C LEU A 281 -7.50 -16.77 12.69
N LEU A 282 -7.25 -15.58 12.12
CA LEU A 282 -8.03 -15.01 11.00
C LEU A 282 -7.52 -15.53 9.65
#